data_322147c3cc4d012bed3b827369189540
#
_entry.id   322147c3cc4d012bed3b827369189540
#
_cell.length_a   1.000
_cell.length_b   1.000
_cell.length_c   1.000
_cell.angle_alpha   90.00
_cell.angle_beta   90.00
_cell.angle_gamma   90.00
#
_symmetry.space_group_name_H-M   'P 1'
#
loop_
_entity.id
_entity.type
_entity.pdbx_description
1 polymer ?
#
loop_
_entity_poly.entity_id
_entity_poly.type
_entity_poly.pdbx_seq_one_letter_code
_entity_poly.pdbx_strand_id
1 'polypeptide(L)'
;MPEKRTLIIHPFILAVYPIMFYYNLNKHEVWFSETLVPMASSLFVALLLFLLLKLIFKSTTKSGILTSLVLILFFTHEAIQIEIADSDSVKLVLDFDPNLFWTYGILLALATTGLFFWSGKYHKITKYLNAVAVILIVFSLVGLVSHKISSPKSTLFTPTYSDHTAIPDNFNYVGPKPDIYYIILDGYMRDDVM
;
A
#
# COMPACT_ATOMS: atom_id res chain seq x y z
N MET A 1 23.79 21.30 25.91
CA MET A 1 22.38 20.91 25.94
C MET A 1 22.28 19.49 25.36
N PRO A 2 21.71 18.50 26.04
CA PRO A 2 21.55 17.15 25.47
C PRO A 2 20.70 17.23 24.21
N GLU A 3 21.23 16.68 23.12
CA GLU A 3 20.54 16.61 21.84
C GLU A 3 19.26 15.78 22.04
N LYS A 4 18.09 16.39 21.88
CA LYS A 4 16.80 15.69 22.03
C LYS A 4 16.76 14.54 21.03
N ARG A 5 16.76 13.31 21.53
CA ARG A 5 16.62 12.11 20.68
C ARG A 5 15.32 12.20 19.89
N THR A 6 15.42 12.25 18.57
CA THR A 6 14.23 12.24 17.71
C THR A 6 13.72 10.81 17.62
N LEU A 7 12.46 10.62 17.93
CA LEU A 7 11.78 9.36 17.69
C LEU A 7 11.67 9.12 16.19
N ILE A 8 11.99 7.91 15.74
CA ILE A 8 11.96 7.52 14.32
C ILE A 8 10.77 6.59 14.15
N ILE A 9 9.65 7.14 13.69
CA ILE A 9 8.39 6.42 13.46
C ILE A 9 8.03 6.32 11.98
N HIS A 10 8.54 7.24 11.16
CA HIS A 10 8.18 7.34 9.75
C HIS A 10 8.35 6.04 8.94
N PRO A 11 9.40 5.20 9.08
CA PRO A 11 9.50 4.01 8.26
C PRO A 11 8.41 2.98 8.56
N PHE A 12 8.00 2.89 9.82
CA PHE A 12 6.94 1.95 10.24
C PHE A 12 5.55 2.41 9.82
N ILE A 13 5.29 3.73 9.88
CA ILE A 13 4.04 4.29 9.36
C ILE A 13 3.98 4.14 7.84
N LEU A 14 5.07 4.40 7.13
CA LEU A 14 5.16 4.24 5.67
C LEU A 14 5.04 2.78 5.23
N ALA A 15 5.38 1.82 6.08
CA ALA A 15 5.14 0.41 5.80
C ALA A 15 3.65 0.03 5.84
N VAL A 16 2.86 0.68 6.69
CA VAL A 16 1.43 0.41 6.89
C VAL A 16 0.55 1.24 5.95
N TYR A 17 0.94 2.48 5.70
CA TYR A 17 0.14 3.46 4.97
C TYR A 17 -0.37 2.97 3.60
N PRO A 18 0.44 2.38 2.69
CA PRO A 18 -0.03 1.94 1.39
C PRO A 18 -1.12 0.88 1.49
N ILE A 19 -0.99 -0.06 2.43
CA ILE A 19 -1.98 -1.11 2.66
C ILE A 19 -3.31 -0.52 3.13
N MET A 20 -3.25 0.45 4.05
CA MET A 20 -4.43 1.17 4.51
C MET A 20 -5.06 2.03 3.41
N PHE A 21 -4.24 2.61 2.54
CA PHE A 21 -4.69 3.38 1.39
C PHE A 21 -5.45 2.49 0.39
N TYR A 22 -4.87 1.36 -0.02
CA TYR A 22 -5.53 0.40 -0.91
C TYR A 22 -6.78 -0.21 -0.28
N TYR A 23 -6.77 -0.48 1.02
CA TYR A 23 -7.98 -0.91 1.72
C TYR A 23 -9.08 0.15 1.62
N ASN A 24 -8.77 1.44 1.79
CA ASN A 24 -9.76 2.51 1.66
C ASN A 24 -10.41 2.57 0.27
N LEU A 25 -9.65 2.27 -0.78
CA LEU A 25 -10.17 2.22 -2.15
C LEU A 25 -11.10 1.01 -2.35
N ASN A 26 -10.77 -0.13 -1.74
CA ASN A 26 -11.45 -1.41 -1.95
C ASN A 26 -12.27 -1.88 -0.73
N LYS A 27 -12.61 -0.99 0.20
CA LYS A 27 -13.30 -1.30 1.47
C LYS A 27 -14.68 -1.93 1.33
N HIS A 28 -15.27 -1.89 0.13
CA HIS A 28 -16.56 -2.54 -0.19
C HIS A 28 -16.40 -4.00 -0.61
N GLU A 29 -15.19 -4.41 -1.00
CA GLU A 29 -14.89 -5.71 -1.58
C GLU A 29 -13.97 -6.55 -0.69
N VAL A 30 -13.20 -5.90 0.19
CA VAL A 30 -12.15 -6.52 1.01
C VAL A 30 -12.47 -6.39 2.49
N TRP A 31 -12.32 -7.48 3.24
CA TRP A 31 -12.45 -7.46 4.69
C TRP A 31 -11.24 -6.83 5.35
N PHE A 32 -11.44 -6.03 6.40
CA PHE A 32 -10.30 -5.46 7.14
C PHE A 32 -9.36 -6.53 7.69
N SER A 33 -9.89 -7.69 8.12
CA SER A 33 -9.09 -8.81 8.58
C SER A 33 -8.07 -9.30 7.57
N GLU A 34 -8.34 -9.17 6.27
CA GLU A 34 -7.44 -9.56 5.20
C GLU A 34 -6.23 -8.63 5.09
N THR A 35 -6.35 -7.40 5.58
CA THR A 35 -5.24 -6.44 5.61
C THR A 35 -4.25 -6.69 6.75
N LEU A 36 -4.62 -7.46 7.77
CA LEU A 36 -3.79 -7.66 8.96
C LEU A 36 -2.49 -8.41 8.63
N VAL A 37 -2.58 -9.45 7.80
CA VAL A 37 -1.39 -10.23 7.39
C VAL A 37 -0.43 -9.38 6.54
N PRO A 38 -0.87 -8.69 5.47
CA PRO A 38 -0.01 -7.75 4.72
C PRO A 38 0.59 -6.66 5.61
N MET A 39 -0.17 -6.07 6.54
CA MET A 39 0.33 -5.06 7.46
C MET A 39 1.41 -5.60 8.40
N ALA A 40 1.18 -6.78 8.99
CA ALA A 40 2.14 -7.42 9.88
C ALA A 40 3.44 -7.79 9.12
N SER A 41 3.32 -8.37 7.93
CA SER A 41 4.48 -8.71 7.09
C SER A 41 5.25 -7.48 6.63
N SER A 42 4.57 -6.41 6.20
CA SER A 42 5.23 -5.16 5.82
C SER A 42 5.96 -4.51 7.00
N LEU A 43 5.35 -4.48 8.18
CA LEU A 43 6.01 -4.01 9.41
C LEU A 43 7.22 -4.87 9.77
N PHE A 44 7.11 -6.19 9.64
CA PHE A 44 8.22 -7.11 9.91
C PHE A 44 9.40 -6.85 8.96
N VAL A 45 9.13 -6.73 7.65
CA VAL A 45 10.14 -6.41 6.65
C VAL A 45 10.78 -5.04 6.91
N ALA A 46 9.97 -4.02 7.23
CA ALA A 46 10.47 -2.69 7.58
C ALA A 46 11.38 -2.71 8.81
N LEU A 47 11.00 -3.48 9.85
CA LEU A 47 11.81 -3.65 11.06
C LEU A 47 13.14 -4.35 10.73
N LEU A 48 13.08 -5.46 9.98
CA LEU A 48 14.27 -6.21 9.58
C LEU A 48 15.24 -5.32 8.80
N LEU A 49 14.74 -4.61 7.79
CA LEU A 49 15.52 -3.67 6.97
C LEU A 49 16.12 -2.56 7.83
N PHE A 50 15.33 -1.96 8.74
CA PHE A 50 15.81 -0.93 9.65
C PHE A 50 16.95 -1.44 10.54
N LEU A 51 16.82 -2.66 11.09
CA LEU A 51 17.85 -3.27 11.94
C LEU A 51 19.12 -3.57 11.14
N LEU A 52 19.01 -4.13 9.94
CA LEU A 52 20.15 -4.40 9.06
C LEU A 52 20.89 -3.09 8.72
N LEU A 53 20.16 -2.06 8.32
CA LEU A 53 20.77 -0.76 8.02
C LEU A 53 21.38 -0.11 9.28
N LYS A 54 20.80 -0.32 10.45
CA LYS A 54 21.35 0.16 11.72
C LYS A 54 22.68 -0.52 12.07
N LEU A 55 22.88 -1.79 11.72
CA LEU A 55 24.17 -2.47 11.87
C LEU A 55 25.23 -1.85 10.98
N ILE A 56 24.87 -1.46 9.74
CA ILE A 56 25.80 -0.86 8.76
C ILE A 56 26.15 0.58 9.15
N PHE A 57 25.14 1.43 9.34
CA PHE A 57 25.33 2.87 9.56
C PHE A 57 25.64 3.25 11.02
N LYS A 58 25.40 2.35 11.96
CA LYS A 58 25.51 2.59 13.42
C LYS A 58 24.75 3.86 13.88
N SER A 59 23.75 4.28 13.12
CA SER A 59 22.94 5.49 13.33
C SER A 59 21.48 5.21 13.06
N THR A 60 20.63 5.36 14.07
CA THR A 60 19.18 5.15 13.97
C THR A 60 18.53 6.11 12.96
N THR A 61 19.01 7.36 12.92
CA THR A 61 18.47 8.39 12.02
C THR A 61 18.74 8.07 10.55
N LYS A 62 19.99 7.73 10.21
CA LYS A 62 20.37 7.38 8.84
C LYS A 62 19.63 6.12 8.37
N SER A 63 19.56 5.11 9.24
CA SER A 63 18.84 3.86 8.96
C SER A 63 17.35 4.09 8.72
N GLY A 64 16.71 4.92 9.55
CA GLY A 64 15.30 5.28 9.36
C GLY A 64 15.04 5.96 8.03
N ILE A 65 15.84 6.95 7.66
CA ILE A 65 15.71 7.67 6.37
C ILE A 65 15.84 6.71 5.20
N LEU A 66 16.86 5.84 5.20
CA LEU A 66 17.08 4.90 4.10
C LEU A 66 16.00 3.82 4.04
N THR A 67 15.56 3.30 5.21
CA THR A 67 14.41 2.37 5.26
C THR A 67 13.18 3.00 4.63
N SER A 68 12.86 4.25 4.96
CA SER A 68 11.72 4.95 4.36
C SER A 68 11.86 5.15 2.86
N LEU A 69 13.07 5.47 2.38
CA LEU A 69 13.31 5.61 0.95
C LEU A 69 13.07 4.27 0.22
N VAL A 70 13.61 3.17 0.75
CA VAL A 70 13.39 1.84 0.17
C VAL A 70 11.90 1.48 0.12
N LEU A 71 11.16 1.73 1.21
CA LEU A 71 9.72 1.46 1.26
C LEU A 71 8.93 2.32 0.26
N ILE A 72 9.25 3.62 0.16
CA ILE A 72 8.61 4.51 -0.81
C ILE A 72 8.85 3.98 -2.23
N LEU A 73 10.10 3.69 -2.60
CA LEU A 73 10.42 3.17 -3.92
C LEU A 73 9.72 1.83 -4.20
N PHE A 74 9.68 0.95 -3.22
CA PHE A 74 9.00 -0.35 -3.35
C PHE A 74 7.50 -0.19 -3.61
N PHE A 75 6.80 0.60 -2.79
CA PHE A 75 5.35 0.75 -2.92
C PHE A 75 4.92 1.65 -4.08
N THR A 76 5.79 2.51 -4.59
CA THR A 76 5.48 3.36 -5.75
C THR A 76 5.92 2.74 -7.08
N HIS A 77 6.63 1.61 -7.04
CA HIS A 77 7.18 0.98 -8.24
C HIS A 77 6.12 0.68 -9.30
N GLU A 78 5.05 0.01 -8.91
CA GLU A 78 3.96 -0.37 -9.82
C GLU A 78 3.26 0.87 -10.40
N ALA A 79 2.93 1.86 -9.58
CA ALA A 79 2.28 3.08 -10.02
C ALA A 79 3.14 3.86 -11.04
N ILE A 80 4.46 3.91 -10.82
CA ILE A 80 5.39 4.57 -11.74
C ILE A 80 5.54 3.77 -13.02
N GLN A 81 5.55 2.43 -12.94
CA GLN A 81 5.64 1.56 -14.11
C GLN A 81 4.42 1.71 -15.02
N ILE A 82 3.22 1.78 -14.46
CA ILE A 82 1.98 2.01 -15.22
C ILE A 82 1.99 3.37 -15.92
N GLU A 83 2.44 4.43 -15.24
CA GLU A 83 2.48 5.78 -15.80
C GLU A 83 3.53 5.93 -16.92
N ILE A 84 4.64 5.19 -16.85
CA ILE A 84 5.69 5.22 -17.89
C ILE A 84 5.35 4.31 -19.07
N ALA A 85 4.57 3.25 -18.85
CA ALA A 85 4.12 2.38 -19.92
C ALA A 85 3.20 3.18 -20.86
N ASP A 86 3.66 3.37 -22.11
CA ASP A 86 2.89 4.06 -23.14
C ASP A 86 1.52 3.39 -23.32
N SER A 87 0.45 4.17 -23.41
CA SER A 87 -0.96 3.74 -23.39
C SER A 87 -1.36 2.71 -24.45
N ASP A 88 -0.53 2.49 -25.47
CA ASP A 88 -0.80 1.54 -26.56
C ASP A 88 -0.27 0.13 -26.31
N SER A 89 0.44 -0.10 -25.21
CA SER A 89 0.93 -1.41 -24.83
C SER A 89 0.42 -1.77 -23.45
N VAL A 90 -0.70 -2.48 -23.38
CA VAL A 90 -1.07 -3.27 -22.20
C VAL A 90 -0.01 -4.37 -22.03
N LYS A 91 1.19 -3.94 -21.66
CA LYS A 91 2.22 -4.87 -21.19
C LYS A 91 1.73 -5.40 -19.86
N LEU A 92 1.57 -6.70 -19.82
CA LEU A 92 1.20 -7.43 -18.62
C LEU A 92 1.99 -6.85 -17.43
N VAL A 93 1.33 -6.61 -16.30
CA VAL A 93 1.88 -6.04 -15.06
C VAL A 93 3.15 -6.75 -14.55
N LEU A 94 3.50 -7.88 -15.17
CA LEU A 94 4.68 -8.70 -14.88
C LEU A 94 5.91 -8.36 -15.73
N ASP A 95 5.82 -7.43 -16.71
CA ASP A 95 6.98 -7.03 -17.50
C ASP A 95 7.89 -6.13 -16.65
N PHE A 96 8.99 -6.72 -16.23
CA PHE A 96 10.05 -6.05 -15.50
C PHE A 96 10.74 -5.02 -16.41
N ASP A 97 10.60 -3.71 -16.11
CA ASP A 97 11.37 -2.68 -16.80
C ASP A 97 12.79 -2.58 -16.21
N PRO A 98 13.81 -3.06 -16.92
CA PRO A 98 15.18 -3.00 -16.45
C PRO A 98 15.69 -1.56 -16.26
N ASN A 99 15.18 -0.58 -17.01
CA ASN A 99 15.59 0.83 -16.87
C ASN A 99 15.10 1.41 -15.55
N LEU A 100 13.87 1.12 -15.16
CA LEU A 100 13.31 1.55 -13.87
C LEU A 100 14.07 0.92 -12.70
N PHE A 101 14.41 -0.37 -12.82
CA PHE A 101 15.21 -1.07 -11.81
C PHE A 101 16.61 -0.42 -11.63
N TRP A 102 17.30 -0.14 -12.72
CA TRP A 102 18.61 0.53 -12.66
C TRP A 102 18.50 1.94 -12.10
N THR A 103 17.44 2.68 -12.46
CA THR A 103 17.15 4.02 -11.92
C THR A 103 16.99 3.98 -10.41
N TYR A 104 16.23 3.03 -9.87
CA TYR A 104 16.07 2.84 -8.42
C TYR A 104 17.37 2.42 -7.76
N GLY A 105 18.14 1.53 -8.39
CA GLY A 105 19.46 1.11 -7.93
C GLY A 105 20.42 2.27 -7.79
N ILE A 106 20.50 3.13 -8.82
CA ILE A 106 21.34 4.33 -8.83
C ILE A 106 20.89 5.31 -7.74
N LEU A 107 19.59 5.55 -7.61
CA LEU A 107 19.03 6.46 -6.61
C LEU A 107 19.33 5.98 -5.19
N LEU A 108 19.18 4.69 -4.93
CA LEU A 108 19.53 4.08 -3.64
C LEU A 108 21.03 4.15 -3.37
N ALA A 109 21.87 3.91 -4.38
CA ALA A 109 23.32 4.01 -4.26
C ALA A 109 23.76 5.44 -3.93
N LEU A 110 23.20 6.45 -4.62
CA LEU A 110 23.46 7.86 -4.35
C LEU A 110 23.00 8.27 -2.95
N ALA A 111 21.80 7.87 -2.54
CA ALA A 111 21.29 8.14 -1.21
C ALA A 111 22.14 7.50 -0.11
N THR A 112 22.51 6.23 -0.29
CA THR A 112 23.38 5.48 0.63
C THR A 112 24.74 6.15 0.77
N THR A 113 25.37 6.49 -0.36
CA THR A 113 26.67 7.16 -0.42
C THR A 113 26.58 8.55 0.25
N GLY A 114 25.55 9.33 -0.09
CA GLY A 114 25.32 10.62 0.54
C GLY A 114 25.14 10.53 2.06
N LEU A 115 24.35 9.55 2.54
CA LEU A 115 24.15 9.32 3.97
C LEU A 115 25.42 8.81 4.67
N PHE A 116 26.28 8.07 3.95
CA PHE A 116 27.52 7.56 4.52
C PHE A 116 28.55 8.67 4.74
N PHE A 117 28.78 9.48 3.71
CA PHE A 117 29.83 10.50 3.72
C PHE A 117 29.41 11.83 4.37
N TRP A 118 28.11 12.16 4.31
CA TRP A 118 27.64 13.41 4.87
C TRP A 118 27.37 13.28 6.38
N SER A 119 28.03 14.11 7.17
CA SER A 119 27.82 14.19 8.62
C SER A 119 26.78 15.26 9.03
N GLY A 120 25.83 15.56 8.15
CA GLY A 120 24.81 16.60 8.36
C GLY A 120 23.81 16.31 9.47
N LYS A 121 23.05 17.34 9.87
CA LYS A 121 22.00 17.27 10.90
C LYS A 121 20.72 16.62 10.33
N TYR A 122 20.69 15.30 10.21
CA TYR A 122 19.53 14.54 9.70
C TYR A 122 18.27 14.62 10.59
N HIS A 123 18.40 15.19 11.78
CA HIS A 123 17.30 15.39 12.71
C HIS A 123 16.13 16.19 12.11
N LYS A 124 16.42 17.21 11.29
CA LYS A 124 15.36 17.97 10.60
C LYS A 124 14.62 17.10 9.60
N ILE A 125 15.36 16.33 8.78
CA ILE A 125 14.77 15.44 7.78
C ILE A 125 13.85 14.40 8.45
N THR A 126 14.30 13.78 9.55
CA THR A 126 13.48 12.83 10.32
C THR A 126 12.20 13.45 10.85
N LYS A 127 12.26 14.70 11.33
CA LYS A 127 11.04 15.40 11.77
C LYS A 127 10.05 15.63 10.63
N TYR A 128 10.54 16.07 9.47
CA TYR A 128 9.68 16.24 8.29
C TYR A 128 9.09 14.91 7.82
N LEU A 129 9.90 13.86 7.75
CA LEU A 129 9.40 12.52 7.37
C LEU A 129 8.37 11.99 8.36
N ASN A 130 8.59 12.18 9.68
CA ASN A 130 7.60 11.81 10.69
C ASN A 130 6.29 12.59 10.50
N ALA A 131 6.38 13.91 10.26
CA ALA A 131 5.19 14.73 10.04
C ALA A 131 4.42 14.29 8.79
N VAL A 132 5.11 14.08 7.67
CA VAL A 132 4.49 13.59 6.43
C VAL A 132 3.85 12.22 6.65
N ALA A 133 4.56 11.28 7.26
CA ALA A 133 4.03 9.94 7.52
C ALA A 133 2.77 9.98 8.41
N VAL A 134 2.77 10.82 9.45
CA VAL A 134 1.59 11.01 10.32
C VAL A 134 0.42 11.62 9.55
N ILE A 135 0.67 12.62 8.71
CA ILE A 135 -0.38 13.23 7.89
C ILE A 135 -1.00 12.17 6.96
N LEU A 136 -0.17 11.38 6.27
CA LEU A 136 -0.64 10.34 5.35
C LEU A 136 -1.52 9.30 6.05
N ILE A 137 -1.09 8.78 7.20
CA ILE A 137 -1.90 7.79 7.93
C ILE A 137 -3.19 8.38 8.49
N VAL A 138 -3.17 9.64 8.96
CA VAL A 138 -4.37 10.34 9.42
C VAL A 138 -5.38 10.50 8.28
N PHE A 139 -4.95 10.90 7.08
CA PHE A 139 -5.84 10.95 5.91
C PHE A 139 -6.47 9.60 5.59
N SER A 140 -5.69 8.52 5.67
CA SER A 140 -6.20 7.17 5.46
C SER A 140 -7.24 6.79 6.53
N LEU A 141 -7.00 7.12 7.80
CA LEU A 141 -7.94 6.87 8.89
C LEU A 141 -9.23 7.70 8.77
N VAL A 142 -9.12 8.97 8.37
CA VAL A 142 -10.30 9.84 8.13
C VAL A 142 -11.18 9.24 7.03
N GLY A 143 -10.60 8.71 5.95
CA GLY A 143 -11.35 8.02 4.89
C GLY A 143 -12.17 6.83 5.40
N LEU A 144 -11.61 6.05 6.34
CA LEU A 144 -12.30 4.94 7.00
C LEU A 144 -13.47 5.41 7.89
N VAL A 145 -13.21 6.42 8.72
CA VAL A 145 -14.21 6.96 9.65
C VAL A 145 -15.36 7.61 8.90
N SER A 146 -15.08 8.42 7.87
CA SER A 146 -16.10 9.07 7.05
C SER A 146 -17.03 8.06 6.40
N HIS A 147 -16.48 6.95 5.90
CA HIS A 147 -17.31 5.88 5.33
C HIS A 147 -18.27 5.27 6.35
N LYS A 148 -17.79 5.00 7.58
CA LYS A 148 -18.64 4.43 8.64
C LYS A 148 -19.78 5.35 9.05
N ILE A 149 -19.54 6.66 9.06
CA ILE A 149 -20.56 7.66 9.42
C ILE A 149 -21.62 7.77 8.30
N SER A 150 -21.19 7.75 7.04
CA SER A 150 -22.08 7.88 5.88
C SER A 150 -22.86 6.61 5.56
N SER A 151 -22.40 5.44 6.04
CA SER A 151 -23.06 4.15 5.84
C SER A 151 -23.19 3.39 7.17
N PRO A 152 -24.10 3.82 8.05
CA PRO A 152 -24.22 3.26 9.40
C PRO A 152 -24.60 1.77 9.45
N LYS A 153 -25.06 1.21 8.34
CA LYS A 153 -25.38 -0.23 8.19
C LYS A 153 -24.19 -1.07 7.74
N SER A 154 -23.11 -0.47 7.25
CA SER A 154 -21.90 -1.20 6.90
C SER A 154 -21.01 -1.31 8.13
N THR A 155 -20.78 -2.52 8.60
CA THR A 155 -19.72 -2.77 9.57
C THR A 155 -18.39 -2.52 8.88
N LEU A 156 -17.45 -1.83 9.53
CA LEU A 156 -16.09 -1.53 9.00
C LEU A 156 -15.31 -2.77 8.51
N PHE A 157 -15.85 -3.95 8.78
CA PHE A 157 -15.17 -5.23 8.64
C PHE A 157 -15.93 -6.22 7.76
N THR A 158 -17.08 -5.85 7.24
CA THR A 158 -17.89 -6.72 6.38
C THR A 158 -18.07 -6.09 5.00
N PRO A 159 -17.65 -6.75 3.91
CA PRO A 159 -18.05 -6.33 2.57
C PRO A 159 -19.57 -6.31 2.51
N THR A 160 -20.12 -5.22 2.00
CA THR A 160 -21.56 -5.16 1.74
C THR A 160 -21.83 -5.91 0.44
N TYR A 161 -21.84 -7.23 0.51
CA TYR A 161 -22.49 -8.00 -0.53
C TYR A 161 -23.98 -7.65 -0.45
N SER A 162 -24.50 -6.96 -1.44
CA SER A 162 -25.94 -6.89 -1.63
C SER A 162 -26.40 -8.31 -1.92
N ASP A 163 -27.05 -8.91 -0.94
CA ASP A 163 -27.66 -10.23 -1.10
C ASP A 163 -28.85 -10.10 -2.07
N HIS A 164 -28.52 -10.08 -3.37
CA HIS A 164 -29.53 -10.11 -4.43
C HIS A 164 -30.09 -11.53 -4.66
N THR A 165 -29.68 -12.48 -3.82
CA THR A 165 -30.00 -13.90 -3.98
C THR A 165 -31.05 -14.40 -3.02
N ALA A 166 -31.72 -13.52 -2.27
CA ALA A 166 -32.87 -13.93 -1.49
C ALA A 166 -33.97 -14.41 -2.45
N ILE A 167 -33.97 -15.71 -2.76
CA ILE A 167 -35.07 -16.36 -3.45
C ILE A 167 -36.29 -16.20 -2.55
N PRO A 168 -37.40 -15.60 -3.03
CA PRO A 168 -38.60 -15.51 -2.23
C PRO A 168 -39.02 -16.89 -1.74
N ASP A 169 -39.33 -17.04 -0.47
CA ASP A 169 -39.74 -18.31 0.15
C ASP A 169 -40.92 -19.01 -0.54
N ASN A 170 -41.64 -18.29 -1.40
CA ASN A 170 -42.78 -18.77 -2.17
C ASN A 170 -42.47 -18.99 -3.65
N PHE A 171 -41.19 -19.04 -4.05
CA PHE A 171 -40.80 -19.31 -5.45
C PHE A 171 -41.07 -20.76 -5.79
N ASN A 172 -42.23 -21.04 -6.40
CA ASN A 172 -42.60 -22.36 -6.87
C ASN A 172 -42.55 -22.38 -8.39
N TYR A 173 -41.45 -22.89 -8.96
CA TYR A 173 -41.29 -23.05 -10.41
C TYR A 173 -42.05 -24.30 -10.86
N VAL A 174 -43.11 -24.11 -11.64
CA VAL A 174 -43.88 -25.19 -12.24
C VAL A 174 -43.57 -25.25 -13.76
N GLY A 175 -42.52 -25.92 -14.14
CA GLY A 175 -42.10 -26.06 -15.55
C GLY A 175 -40.88 -26.96 -15.71
N PRO A 176 -40.48 -27.27 -16.97
CA PRO A 176 -39.20 -27.93 -17.21
C PRO A 176 -38.05 -27.05 -16.71
N LYS A 177 -37.16 -27.59 -15.87
CA LYS A 177 -36.03 -26.85 -15.30
C LYS A 177 -35.12 -26.36 -16.45
N PRO A 178 -34.90 -25.03 -16.57
CA PRO A 178 -33.97 -24.52 -17.57
C PRO A 178 -32.53 -24.92 -17.23
N ASP A 179 -31.70 -25.13 -18.24
CA ASP A 179 -30.28 -25.26 -18.07
C ASP A 179 -29.71 -23.87 -17.71
N ILE A 180 -29.00 -23.77 -16.56
CA ILE A 180 -28.38 -22.54 -16.10
C ILE A 180 -26.90 -22.61 -16.39
N TYR A 181 -26.40 -21.77 -17.30
CA TYR A 181 -24.99 -21.62 -17.59
C TYR A 181 -24.45 -20.41 -16.84
N TYR A 182 -23.56 -20.64 -15.87
CA TYR A 182 -22.84 -19.59 -15.17
C TYR A 182 -21.46 -19.44 -15.82
N ILE A 183 -21.29 -18.40 -16.65
CA ILE A 183 -20.03 -18.13 -17.36
C ILE A 183 -19.32 -17.02 -16.61
N ILE A 184 -18.22 -17.35 -15.92
CA ILE A 184 -17.32 -16.38 -15.33
C ILE A 184 -16.26 -16.05 -16.38
N LEU A 185 -16.29 -14.84 -16.91
CA LEU A 185 -15.24 -14.30 -17.79
C LEU A 185 -14.13 -13.73 -16.89
N ASP A 186 -13.28 -14.63 -16.37
CA ASP A 186 -12.14 -14.22 -15.55
C ASP A 186 -11.06 -13.60 -16.45
N GLY A 187 -10.67 -12.37 -16.14
CA GLY A 187 -9.60 -11.66 -16.84
C GLY A 187 -9.97 -11.01 -18.18
N TYR A 188 -11.25 -11.03 -18.61
CA TYR A 188 -11.67 -10.27 -19.79
C TYR A 188 -11.90 -8.79 -19.42
N MET A 189 -10.94 -7.93 -19.74
CA MET A 189 -11.21 -6.50 -19.78
C MET A 189 -12.15 -6.18 -20.95
N ARG A 190 -13.21 -5.43 -20.67
CA ARG A 190 -14.06 -4.86 -21.72
C ARG A 190 -13.28 -3.76 -22.42
N ASP A 191 -13.25 -3.78 -23.76
CA ASP A 191 -12.57 -2.76 -24.59
C ASP A 191 -13.12 -1.33 -24.41
N ASP A 192 -14.32 -1.18 -23.78
CA ASP A 192 -14.98 0.09 -23.50
C ASP A 192 -14.62 0.69 -22.13
N VAL A 193 -13.72 0.06 -21.38
CA VAL A 193 -13.27 0.49 -20.05
C VAL A 193 -11.79 0.90 -20.05
N MET A 194 -11.15 0.89 -21.24
CA MET A 194 -9.79 1.42 -21.42
C MET A 194 -9.79 2.92 -21.73
#